data_f7e3982957617e0096a6953d8bfb7542
#
_entry.id   f7e3982957617e0096a6953d8bfb7542
#
_cell.length_a   1.000
_cell.length_b   1.000
_cell.length_c   1.000
_cell.angle_alpha   90.00
_cell.angle_beta   90.00
_cell.angle_gamma   90.00
#
_symmetry.space_group_name_H-M   'P 1'
#
loop_
_entity.id
_entity.type
_entity.pdbx_description
1 polymer ?
#
loop_
_entity_poly.entity_id
_entity_poly.type
_entity_poly.pdbx_seq_one_letter_code
_entity_poly.pdbx_strand_id
1 'polypeptide(L)'
;IVDAGHELVYSLADNDIDLIFCFDPRPNNKGEWYQTMLNYKIHHGTPIIQRVGDCGTHGKPELTSLVKETVKHSNFIIFPSQWACEVIGYEGANYEVIPNAPLPIFHDFKRAESTNKKVKVVTHHWSPNPKKGYALYEQLDKYIANNDWLSFTYIGQWPIAYLPKNSEYYKPTGDNTFISEKISECDIYLTASEEEAGANHVLEGMACGLPVVYHNNGGSIPEYCGKYGVGFDSFEQMIDGIKEVNANYSKYKESVLGYEDQVPKAVSRYMEIINELSS
;
A
#
# COMPACT_ATOMS: atom_id res chain seq x y z
N ILE A 1 -13.49 15.09 -5.87
CA ILE A 1 -14.51 15.67 -4.95
C ILE A 1 -14.79 17.11 -5.40
N VAL A 2 -13.82 18.02 -5.35
CA VAL A 2 -14.01 19.43 -5.77
C VAL A 2 -14.48 19.54 -7.22
N ASP A 3 -13.85 18.80 -8.14
CA ASP A 3 -14.25 18.78 -9.57
C ASP A 3 -15.67 18.22 -9.78
N ALA A 4 -16.21 17.50 -8.81
CA ALA A 4 -17.58 17.01 -8.82
C ALA A 4 -18.59 17.97 -8.15
N GLY A 5 -18.14 19.17 -7.76
CA GLY A 5 -18.98 20.24 -7.22
C GLY A 5 -19.15 20.25 -5.70
N HIS A 6 -18.41 19.40 -4.96
CA HIS A 6 -18.42 19.42 -3.50
C HIS A 6 -17.43 20.45 -2.94
N GLU A 7 -17.80 21.11 -1.88
CA GLU A 7 -16.89 21.93 -1.08
C GLU A 7 -16.15 21.07 -0.05
N LEU A 8 -14.85 21.32 0.13
CA LEU A 8 -14.05 20.66 1.14
C LEU A 8 -13.72 21.58 2.28
N VAL A 9 -14.16 21.22 3.48
CA VAL A 9 -13.79 21.88 4.73
C VAL A 9 -12.88 20.98 5.55
N TYR A 10 -11.93 21.57 6.24
CA TYR A 10 -10.90 20.86 7.03
C TYR A 10 -11.04 21.13 8.54
N SER A 11 -12.23 21.48 8.98
CA SER A 11 -12.56 21.77 10.38
C SER A 11 -14.02 21.48 10.64
N LEU A 12 -14.36 21.07 11.85
CA LEU A 12 -15.73 20.90 12.33
C LEU A 12 -16.33 22.19 12.90
N ALA A 13 -15.74 23.36 12.57
CA ALA A 13 -16.24 24.65 13.02
C ALA A 13 -17.52 25.11 12.27
N ASP A 14 -17.73 24.58 11.06
CA ASP A 14 -18.94 24.87 10.27
C ASP A 14 -20.13 24.07 10.78
N ASN A 15 -21.34 24.61 10.63
CA ASN A 15 -22.56 24.00 11.15
C ASN A 15 -23.41 23.29 10.06
N ASP A 16 -22.95 23.33 8.82
CA ASP A 16 -23.67 22.84 7.63
C ASP A 16 -22.85 21.78 6.84
N ILE A 17 -22.08 20.97 7.55
CA ILE A 17 -21.33 19.87 6.96
C ILE A 17 -22.29 18.71 6.65
N ASP A 18 -22.43 18.36 5.36
CA ASP A 18 -23.31 17.28 4.90
C ASP A 18 -22.73 15.88 5.16
N LEU A 19 -21.39 15.75 5.13
CA LEU A 19 -20.68 14.48 5.28
C LEU A 19 -19.31 14.67 5.92
N ILE A 20 -18.97 13.80 6.87
CA ILE A 20 -17.63 13.72 7.46
C ILE A 20 -16.89 12.54 6.85
N PHE A 21 -15.68 12.78 6.31
CA PHE A 21 -14.80 11.75 5.81
C PHE A 21 -13.60 11.56 6.75
N CYS A 22 -13.60 10.48 7.55
CA CYS A 22 -12.55 10.16 8.51
C CYS A 22 -11.47 9.28 7.87
N PHE A 23 -10.28 9.82 7.63
CA PHE A 23 -9.11 9.05 7.16
C PHE A 23 -8.28 8.46 8.29
N ASP A 24 -8.27 9.12 9.46
CA ASP A 24 -7.52 8.70 10.63
C ASP A 24 -8.35 9.04 11.88
N PRO A 25 -8.68 8.05 12.72
CA PRO A 25 -9.49 8.29 13.93
C PRO A 25 -8.72 8.96 15.06
N ARG A 26 -7.38 9.08 14.96
CA ARG A 26 -6.52 9.69 15.97
C ARG A 26 -6.64 11.22 15.99
N PRO A 27 -6.28 11.87 17.10
CA PRO A 27 -6.23 13.33 17.18
C PRO A 27 -5.33 13.95 16.12
N ASN A 28 -5.85 14.95 15.41
CA ASN A 28 -5.05 15.77 14.49
C ASN A 28 -4.37 16.95 15.24
N ASN A 29 -3.60 17.75 14.53
CA ASN A 29 -2.88 18.90 15.10
C ASN A 29 -3.79 20.01 15.66
N LYS A 30 -5.09 19.97 15.34
CA LYS A 30 -6.11 20.90 15.85
C LYS A 30 -6.88 20.33 17.04
N GLY A 31 -6.54 19.11 17.49
CA GLY A 31 -7.24 18.39 18.54
C GLY A 31 -8.57 17.77 18.09
N GLU A 32 -8.87 17.79 16.80
CA GLU A 32 -10.02 17.08 16.23
C GLU A 32 -9.65 15.61 16.03
N TRP A 33 -10.52 14.73 16.44
CA TRP A 33 -10.37 13.30 16.34
C TRP A 33 -11.73 12.61 16.21
N TYR A 34 -11.80 11.31 16.14
CA TYR A 34 -13.05 10.61 15.91
C TYR A 34 -14.14 10.98 16.93
N GLN A 35 -13.81 11.20 18.20
CA GLN A 35 -14.79 11.61 19.20
C GLN A 35 -15.42 12.97 18.89
N THR A 36 -14.65 13.92 18.37
CA THR A 36 -15.19 15.23 17.95
C THR A 36 -16.08 15.08 16.72
N MET A 37 -15.72 14.21 15.78
CA MET A 37 -16.57 13.84 14.63
C MET A 37 -17.88 13.17 15.08
N LEU A 38 -17.79 12.26 16.04
CA LEU A 38 -18.97 11.59 16.62
C LEU A 38 -19.89 12.57 17.35
N ASN A 39 -19.34 13.51 18.11
CA ASN A 39 -20.11 14.57 18.76
C ASN A 39 -20.83 15.45 17.71
N TYR A 40 -20.13 15.81 16.64
CA TYR A 40 -20.73 16.56 15.54
C TYR A 40 -21.90 15.79 14.89
N LYS A 41 -21.71 14.51 14.58
CA LYS A 41 -22.75 13.61 14.08
C LYS A 41 -23.98 13.60 15.00
N ILE A 42 -23.78 13.51 16.32
CA ILE A 42 -24.87 13.46 17.29
C ILE A 42 -25.69 14.77 17.31
N HIS A 43 -25.02 15.91 17.16
CA HIS A 43 -25.68 17.21 17.22
C HIS A 43 -26.35 17.64 15.91
N HIS A 44 -25.77 17.25 14.76
CA HIS A 44 -26.19 17.73 13.44
C HIS A 44 -26.82 16.64 12.57
N GLY A 45 -26.68 15.36 12.94
CA GLY A 45 -27.17 14.23 12.14
C GLY A 45 -26.22 13.85 10.99
N THR A 46 -25.09 14.52 10.85
CA THR A 46 -24.14 14.37 9.74
C THR A 46 -23.55 12.96 9.72
N PRO A 47 -23.62 12.23 8.59
CA PRO A 47 -23.04 10.89 8.49
C PRO A 47 -21.50 10.91 8.46
N ILE A 48 -20.90 9.80 8.91
CA ILE A 48 -19.46 9.59 8.88
C ILE A 48 -19.13 8.41 7.96
N ILE A 49 -18.29 8.65 6.96
CA ILE A 49 -17.54 7.62 6.24
C ILE A 49 -16.18 7.47 6.92
N GLN A 50 -15.80 6.27 7.29
CA GLN A 50 -14.45 6.00 7.80
C GLN A 50 -13.68 5.14 6.82
N ARG A 51 -12.54 5.66 6.32
CA ARG A 51 -11.58 4.87 5.57
C ARG A 51 -10.51 4.33 6.52
N VAL A 52 -10.39 3.00 6.59
CA VAL A 52 -9.37 2.34 7.42
C VAL A 52 -8.02 2.36 6.67
N GLY A 53 -7.18 3.33 6.99
CA GLY A 53 -5.87 3.48 6.33
C GLY A 53 -4.74 2.67 6.99
N ASP A 54 -4.85 2.41 8.29
CA ASP A 54 -3.87 1.70 9.12
C ASP A 54 -4.64 0.86 10.16
N CYS A 55 -4.34 -0.43 10.23
CA CYS A 55 -4.93 -1.34 11.21
C CYS A 55 -4.14 -1.44 12.53
N GLY A 56 -3.04 -0.72 12.67
CA GLY A 56 -2.19 -0.75 13.87
C GLY A 56 -1.29 -1.98 13.98
N THR A 57 -1.26 -2.86 13.00
CA THR A 57 -0.51 -4.12 13.00
C THR A 57 1.00 -3.96 13.04
N HIS A 58 1.51 -2.79 12.67
CA HIS A 58 2.93 -2.44 12.73
C HIS A 58 3.35 -1.88 14.11
N GLY A 59 2.94 -2.56 15.19
CA GLY A 59 3.34 -2.22 16.56
C GLY A 59 2.54 -1.09 17.20
N LYS A 60 1.29 -0.87 16.80
CA LYS A 60 0.39 0.17 17.32
C LYS A 60 -0.93 -0.44 17.80
N PRO A 61 -0.92 -1.32 18.84
CA PRO A 61 -2.13 -2.03 19.30
C PRO A 61 -3.24 -1.09 19.79
N GLU A 62 -2.87 0.10 20.29
CA GLU A 62 -3.82 1.17 20.65
C GLU A 62 -4.60 1.69 19.43
N LEU A 63 -3.96 1.78 18.28
CA LEU A 63 -4.64 2.16 17.04
C LEU A 63 -5.60 1.05 16.58
N THR A 64 -5.20 -0.22 16.68
CA THR A 64 -6.08 -1.35 16.38
C THR A 64 -7.34 -1.29 17.23
N SER A 65 -7.19 -1.05 18.52
CA SER A 65 -8.33 -0.92 19.46
C SER A 65 -9.21 0.27 19.12
N LEU A 66 -8.61 1.41 18.79
CA LEU A 66 -9.33 2.62 18.39
C LEU A 66 -10.12 2.40 17.10
N VAL A 67 -9.52 1.80 16.08
CA VAL A 67 -10.21 1.51 14.80
C VAL A 67 -11.36 0.54 15.04
N LYS A 68 -11.17 -0.53 15.80
CA LYS A 68 -12.25 -1.49 16.17
C LYS A 68 -13.42 -0.81 16.87
N GLU A 69 -13.17 0.23 17.63
CA GLU A 69 -14.24 0.98 18.27
C GLU A 69 -14.93 1.95 17.32
N THR A 70 -14.16 2.71 16.56
CA THR A 70 -14.69 3.79 15.71
C THR A 70 -15.53 3.29 14.53
N VAL A 71 -15.18 2.13 13.95
CA VAL A 71 -15.95 1.52 12.85
C VAL A 71 -17.39 1.19 13.26
N LYS A 72 -17.67 0.95 14.54
CA LYS A 72 -19.03 0.65 15.03
C LYS A 72 -19.97 1.86 14.97
N HIS A 73 -19.43 3.06 14.94
CA HIS A 73 -20.17 4.32 14.99
C HIS A 73 -20.22 5.05 13.65
N SER A 74 -19.43 4.60 12.68
CA SER A 74 -19.42 5.16 11.31
C SER A 74 -20.65 4.66 10.52
N ASN A 75 -21.14 5.46 9.59
CA ASN A 75 -22.28 5.10 8.74
C ASN A 75 -21.86 4.16 7.62
N PHE A 76 -20.63 4.34 7.13
CA PHE A 76 -20.05 3.49 6.10
C PHE A 76 -18.54 3.33 6.31
N ILE A 77 -18.01 2.14 6.01
CA ILE A 77 -16.61 1.82 6.20
C ILE A 77 -15.98 1.47 4.85
N ILE A 78 -14.81 2.02 4.58
CA ILE A 78 -14.01 1.64 3.42
C ILE A 78 -12.72 0.99 3.89
N PHE A 79 -12.55 -0.30 3.55
CA PHE A 79 -11.32 -1.03 3.82
C PHE A 79 -10.42 -1.06 2.56
N PRO A 80 -9.10 -0.97 2.71
CA PRO A 80 -8.19 -1.09 1.57
C PRO A 80 -8.03 -2.53 1.08
N SER A 81 -8.39 -3.53 1.89
CA SER A 81 -8.28 -4.96 1.59
C SER A 81 -9.27 -5.78 2.41
N GLN A 82 -9.57 -6.98 1.97
CA GLN A 82 -10.35 -7.95 2.74
C GLN A 82 -9.61 -8.32 4.04
N TRP A 83 -8.29 -8.49 3.96
CA TRP A 83 -7.44 -8.74 5.12
C TRP A 83 -7.58 -7.66 6.21
N ALA A 84 -7.63 -6.39 5.82
CA ALA A 84 -7.82 -5.29 6.77
C ALA A 84 -9.19 -5.36 7.47
N CYS A 85 -10.25 -5.73 6.74
CA CYS A 85 -11.58 -5.96 7.31
C CYS A 85 -11.54 -7.10 8.35
N GLU A 86 -10.90 -8.21 8.03
CA GLU A 86 -10.76 -9.38 8.91
C GLU A 86 -9.96 -9.07 10.18
N VAL A 87 -8.83 -8.34 10.07
CA VAL A 87 -8.02 -7.92 11.23
C VAL A 87 -8.80 -7.01 12.18
N ILE A 88 -9.59 -6.11 11.62
CA ILE A 88 -10.46 -5.24 12.42
C ILE A 88 -11.64 -6.03 13.00
N GLY A 89 -12.06 -7.11 12.33
CA GLY A 89 -13.20 -7.94 12.77
C GLY A 89 -14.52 -7.19 12.63
N TYR A 90 -14.70 -6.45 11.53
CA TYR A 90 -15.95 -5.76 11.25
C TYR A 90 -16.99 -6.73 10.67
N GLU A 91 -18.15 -6.85 11.34
CA GLU A 91 -19.23 -7.76 10.97
C GLU A 91 -20.47 -7.03 10.45
N GLY A 92 -20.41 -5.69 10.32
CA GLY A 92 -21.54 -4.90 9.81
C GLY A 92 -21.73 -5.03 8.30
N ALA A 93 -22.89 -4.64 7.80
CA ALA A 93 -23.21 -4.71 6.37
C ALA A 93 -22.78 -3.46 5.57
N ASN A 94 -22.53 -2.35 6.25
CA ASN A 94 -22.26 -1.06 5.61
C ASN A 94 -20.76 -0.86 5.38
N TYR A 95 -20.18 -1.66 4.51
CA TYR A 95 -18.77 -1.49 4.14
C TYR A 95 -18.50 -1.90 2.69
N GLU A 96 -17.37 -1.46 2.19
CA GLU A 96 -16.82 -1.91 0.92
C GLU A 96 -15.29 -2.03 0.99
N VAL A 97 -14.75 -2.96 0.21
CA VAL A 97 -13.31 -3.07 0.00
C VAL A 97 -12.94 -2.33 -1.28
N ILE A 98 -12.28 -1.19 -1.10
CA ILE A 98 -11.74 -0.40 -2.22
C ILE A 98 -10.23 -0.36 -2.08
N PRO A 99 -9.48 -1.13 -2.88
CA PRO A 99 -8.03 -1.13 -2.87
C PRO A 99 -7.46 0.26 -3.13
N ASN A 100 -6.26 0.51 -2.60
CA ASN A 100 -5.51 1.68 -2.98
C ASN A 100 -5.18 1.66 -4.48
N ALA A 101 -4.91 2.82 -5.05
CA ALA A 101 -4.43 2.94 -6.42
C ALA A 101 -3.10 3.73 -6.44
N PRO A 102 -2.12 3.31 -7.24
CA PRO A 102 -0.88 4.04 -7.40
C PRO A 102 -1.14 5.36 -8.14
N LEU A 103 -0.27 6.34 -7.93
CA LEU A 103 -0.33 7.58 -8.72
C LEU A 103 -0.11 7.28 -10.21
N PRO A 104 -0.79 8.00 -11.13
CA PRO A 104 -0.68 7.79 -12.58
C PRO A 104 0.76 7.79 -13.10
N ILE A 105 1.66 8.58 -12.50
CA ILE A 105 3.08 8.65 -12.88
C ILE A 105 3.77 7.29 -12.91
N PHE A 106 3.37 6.32 -12.05
CA PHE A 106 3.95 4.98 -12.06
C PHE A 106 3.55 4.16 -13.29
N HIS A 107 2.44 4.50 -13.95
CA HIS A 107 2.04 3.87 -15.20
C HIS A 107 2.77 4.43 -16.42
N ASP A 108 3.37 5.63 -16.31
CA ASP A 108 4.12 6.28 -17.40
C ASP A 108 5.50 5.65 -17.61
N PHE A 109 6.07 5.00 -16.57
CA PHE A 109 7.39 4.39 -16.58
C PHE A 109 7.30 2.85 -16.60
N LYS A 110 6.70 2.30 -17.67
CA LYS A 110 6.60 0.83 -17.79
C LYS A 110 7.92 0.24 -18.25
N ARG A 111 8.40 -0.75 -17.49
CA ARG A 111 9.60 -1.53 -17.84
C ARG A 111 9.47 -2.15 -19.22
N ALA A 112 10.42 -1.86 -20.10
CA ALA A 112 10.62 -2.61 -21.34
C ALA A 112 11.14 -4.03 -21.04
N GLU A 113 11.06 -4.96 -22.02
CA GLU A 113 11.63 -6.29 -21.84
C GLU A 113 13.12 -6.22 -21.48
N SER A 114 13.50 -7.04 -20.50
CA SER A 114 14.90 -7.11 -20.09
C SER A 114 15.72 -7.92 -21.08
N THR A 115 16.80 -7.31 -21.57
CA THR A 115 17.84 -8.01 -22.35
C THR A 115 19.03 -8.38 -21.48
N ASN A 116 18.96 -8.12 -20.18
CA ASN A 116 20.07 -8.27 -19.26
C ASN A 116 20.32 -9.73 -18.86
N LYS A 117 21.61 -10.13 -18.79
CA LYS A 117 22.02 -11.41 -18.22
C LYS A 117 21.87 -11.47 -16.69
N LYS A 118 21.72 -10.31 -16.04
CA LYS A 118 21.63 -10.16 -14.58
C LYS A 118 20.24 -9.70 -14.20
N VAL A 119 19.58 -10.47 -13.33
CA VAL A 119 18.23 -10.13 -12.82
C VAL A 119 18.33 -8.94 -11.87
N LYS A 120 17.53 -7.91 -12.12
CA LYS A 120 17.49 -6.70 -11.30
C LYS A 120 16.21 -6.71 -10.45
N VAL A 121 16.40 -6.72 -9.15
CA VAL A 121 15.30 -6.71 -8.16
C VAL A 121 15.26 -5.37 -7.46
N VAL A 122 14.08 -4.84 -7.20
CA VAL A 122 13.88 -3.55 -6.52
C VAL A 122 12.82 -3.65 -5.44
N THR A 123 13.01 -2.87 -4.38
CA THR A 123 11.97 -2.54 -3.39
C THR A 123 12.09 -1.09 -2.95
N HIS A 124 10.99 -0.54 -2.41
CA HIS A 124 11.04 0.77 -1.77
C HIS A 124 10.13 0.84 -0.53
N HIS A 125 10.60 1.51 0.53
CA HIS A 125 9.85 1.67 1.77
C HIS A 125 10.08 3.03 2.41
N TRP A 126 9.00 3.69 2.79
CA TRP A 126 9.07 4.96 3.51
C TRP A 126 9.40 4.79 5.00
N SER A 127 8.98 3.71 5.63
CA SER A 127 9.10 3.49 7.07
C SER A 127 10.24 2.54 7.41
N PRO A 128 11.03 2.80 8.47
CA PRO A 128 12.06 1.88 8.97
C PRO A 128 11.49 0.79 9.89
N ASN A 129 10.17 0.54 9.89
CA ASN A 129 9.53 -0.47 10.75
C ASN A 129 10.07 -1.86 10.42
N PRO A 130 10.45 -2.69 11.41
CA PRO A 130 10.98 -4.05 11.19
C PRO A 130 10.08 -4.95 10.34
N LYS A 131 8.75 -4.79 10.44
CA LYS A 131 7.78 -5.52 9.60
C LYS A 131 7.83 -5.19 8.11
N LYS A 132 8.69 -4.24 7.70
CA LYS A 132 9.02 -4.04 6.28
C LYS A 132 9.97 -5.11 5.72
N GLY A 133 10.41 -6.08 6.55
CA GLY A 133 11.19 -7.24 6.11
C GLY A 133 12.70 -7.01 6.00
N TYR A 134 13.24 -6.04 6.71
CA TYR A 134 14.67 -5.67 6.63
C TYR A 134 15.64 -6.83 6.89
N ALA A 135 15.27 -7.80 7.73
CA ALA A 135 16.10 -8.97 7.99
C ALA A 135 16.33 -9.81 6.71
N LEU A 136 15.32 -9.90 5.84
CA LEU A 136 15.43 -10.60 4.56
C LEU A 136 16.20 -9.77 3.52
N TYR A 137 16.02 -8.45 3.50
CA TYR A 137 16.81 -7.58 2.62
C TYR A 137 18.30 -7.54 3.00
N GLU A 138 18.63 -7.60 4.30
CA GLU A 138 20.01 -7.75 4.76
C GLU A 138 20.63 -9.09 4.32
N GLN A 139 19.85 -10.18 4.40
CA GLN A 139 20.30 -11.48 3.90
C GLN A 139 20.50 -11.44 2.38
N LEU A 140 19.62 -10.76 1.64
CA LEU A 140 19.74 -10.59 0.19
C LEU A 140 20.98 -9.77 -0.17
N ASP A 141 21.26 -8.67 0.53
CA ASP A 141 22.47 -7.86 0.33
C ASP A 141 23.74 -8.69 0.52
N LYS A 142 23.78 -9.58 1.54
CA LYS A 142 24.89 -10.50 1.75
C LYS A 142 24.96 -11.60 0.69
N TYR A 143 23.83 -12.10 0.24
CA TYR A 143 23.74 -13.16 -0.76
C TYR A 143 24.30 -12.72 -2.11
N ILE A 144 23.98 -11.51 -2.58
CA ILE A 144 24.43 -11.00 -3.87
C ILE A 144 25.95 -10.78 -3.94
N ALA A 145 26.65 -10.68 -2.80
CA ALA A 145 28.13 -10.59 -2.78
C ALA A 145 28.83 -11.79 -3.45
N ASN A 146 28.18 -12.96 -3.47
CA ASN A 146 28.71 -14.20 -4.04
C ASN A 146 27.81 -14.77 -5.15
N ASN A 147 26.87 -13.98 -5.68
CA ASN A 147 25.87 -14.42 -6.65
C ASN A 147 25.64 -13.36 -7.74
N ASP A 148 26.51 -13.35 -8.74
CA ASP A 148 26.54 -12.32 -9.80
C ASP A 148 25.34 -12.30 -10.73
N TRP A 149 24.48 -13.34 -10.69
CA TRP A 149 23.28 -13.42 -11.51
C TRP A 149 22.17 -12.46 -11.08
N LEU A 150 22.24 -11.90 -9.86
CA LEU A 150 21.24 -11.08 -9.21
C LEU A 150 21.83 -9.73 -8.77
N SER A 151 21.04 -8.67 -8.84
CA SER A 151 21.30 -7.37 -8.20
C SER A 151 20.05 -6.89 -7.46
N PHE A 152 20.26 -6.09 -6.43
CA PHE A 152 19.20 -5.55 -5.60
C PHE A 152 19.33 -4.03 -5.46
N THR A 153 18.24 -3.33 -5.71
CA THR A 153 18.10 -1.89 -5.52
C THR A 153 17.10 -1.63 -4.40
N TYR A 154 17.49 -0.86 -3.40
CA TYR A 154 16.64 -0.45 -2.30
C TYR A 154 16.47 1.07 -2.28
N ILE A 155 15.23 1.56 -2.23
CA ILE A 155 14.89 2.98 -2.15
C ILE A 155 14.12 3.23 -0.86
N GLY A 156 14.62 4.10 0.01
CA GLY A 156 13.87 4.46 1.21
C GLY A 156 14.68 4.47 2.50
N GLN A 157 13.98 4.40 3.64
CA GLN A 157 14.64 4.34 4.93
C GLN A 157 15.15 2.93 5.19
N TRP A 158 16.44 2.82 5.45
CA TRP A 158 17.04 1.60 5.98
C TRP A 158 17.32 1.76 7.48
N PRO A 159 17.07 0.74 8.32
CA PRO A 159 17.40 0.82 9.74
C PRO A 159 18.88 1.10 9.98
N ILE A 160 19.21 1.97 10.92
CA ILE A 160 20.59 2.44 11.19
C ILE A 160 21.56 1.30 11.54
N ALA A 161 21.02 0.17 12.04
CA ALA A 161 21.84 -0.98 12.47
C ALA A 161 22.59 -1.68 11.32
N TYR A 162 22.16 -1.49 10.07
CA TYR A 162 22.80 -2.09 8.90
C TYR A 162 22.83 -1.11 7.73
N LEU A 163 23.95 -1.04 7.03
CA LEU A 163 24.08 -0.33 5.76
C LEU A 163 24.35 -1.34 4.64
N PRO A 164 23.57 -1.31 3.54
CA PRO A 164 23.82 -2.16 2.38
C PRO A 164 25.23 -1.97 1.83
N LYS A 165 25.89 -3.07 1.47
CA LYS A 165 27.27 -3.07 0.97
C LYS A 165 27.40 -3.54 -0.47
N ASN A 166 26.43 -4.33 -0.91
CA ASN A 166 26.45 -5.00 -2.21
C ASN A 166 25.23 -4.60 -3.06
N SER A 167 24.24 -3.98 -2.43
CA SER A 167 23.03 -3.47 -3.06
C SER A 167 23.17 -1.99 -3.43
N GLU A 168 22.48 -1.58 -4.46
CA GLU A 168 22.31 -0.16 -4.77
C GLU A 168 21.30 0.45 -3.78
N TYR A 169 21.70 1.53 -3.10
CA TYR A 169 20.91 2.15 -2.05
C TYR A 169 20.63 3.62 -2.33
N TYR A 170 19.37 3.99 -2.35
CA TYR A 170 18.90 5.37 -2.42
C TYR A 170 18.15 5.76 -1.15
N LYS A 171 18.45 6.96 -0.64
CA LYS A 171 17.77 7.52 0.54
C LYS A 171 16.29 7.77 0.25
N PRO A 172 15.44 7.85 1.30
CA PRO A 172 14.03 8.14 1.13
C PRO A 172 13.83 9.49 0.42
N THR A 173 12.91 9.51 -0.54
CA THR A 173 12.53 10.69 -1.30
C THR A 173 11.03 10.71 -1.52
N GLY A 174 10.43 11.91 -1.61
CA GLY A 174 9.06 12.13 -2.06
C GLY A 174 8.94 12.35 -3.58
N ASP A 175 10.04 12.24 -4.32
CA ASP A 175 10.04 12.36 -5.77
C ASP A 175 9.55 11.08 -6.44
N ASN A 176 8.26 11.05 -6.76
CA ASN A 176 7.62 9.90 -7.40
C ASN A 176 8.15 9.64 -8.82
N THR A 177 8.64 10.67 -9.52
CA THR A 177 9.27 10.50 -10.84
C THR A 177 10.56 9.70 -10.68
N PHE A 178 11.44 10.10 -9.76
CA PHE A 178 12.65 9.37 -9.46
C PHE A 178 12.37 7.91 -9.04
N ILE A 179 11.37 7.71 -8.15
CA ILE A 179 11.01 6.36 -7.68
C ILE A 179 10.54 5.50 -8.84
N SER A 180 9.63 6.00 -9.70
CA SER A 180 9.09 5.25 -10.83
C SER A 180 10.16 4.94 -11.89
N GLU A 181 11.07 5.88 -12.17
CA GLU A 181 12.24 5.65 -13.03
C GLU A 181 13.10 4.50 -12.50
N LYS A 182 13.47 4.54 -11.21
CA LYS A 182 14.31 3.51 -10.59
C LYS A 182 13.63 2.14 -10.53
N ILE A 183 12.34 2.10 -10.26
CA ILE A 183 11.56 0.85 -10.32
C ILE A 183 11.59 0.31 -11.75
N SER A 184 11.32 1.15 -12.76
CA SER A 184 11.26 0.73 -14.16
C SER A 184 12.61 0.25 -14.75
N GLU A 185 13.74 0.58 -14.12
CA GLU A 185 15.06 0.06 -14.49
C GLU A 185 15.27 -1.41 -14.07
N CYS A 186 14.35 -1.98 -13.25
CA CYS A 186 14.46 -3.32 -12.69
C CYS A 186 13.50 -4.31 -13.36
N ASP A 187 13.68 -5.60 -13.07
CA ASP A 187 12.95 -6.69 -13.69
C ASP A 187 11.84 -7.23 -12.78
N ILE A 188 12.08 -7.27 -11.47
CA ILE A 188 11.19 -7.86 -10.47
C ILE A 188 11.03 -6.89 -9.30
N TYR A 189 9.79 -6.68 -8.87
CA TYR A 189 9.50 -6.00 -7.62
C TYR A 189 9.49 -7.01 -6.46
N LEU A 190 10.28 -6.76 -5.42
CA LEU A 190 10.37 -7.61 -4.24
C LEU A 190 9.74 -6.91 -3.04
N THR A 191 8.93 -7.62 -2.26
CA THR A 191 8.52 -7.14 -0.95
C THR A 191 8.56 -8.24 0.09
N ALA A 192 9.22 -7.96 1.20
CA ALA A 192 9.25 -8.79 2.39
C ALA A 192 8.38 -8.20 3.53
N SER A 193 7.54 -7.20 3.21
CA SER A 193 6.62 -6.60 4.18
C SER A 193 5.59 -7.59 4.68
N GLU A 194 5.30 -7.49 5.98
CA GLU A 194 4.30 -8.29 6.67
C GLU A 194 3.14 -7.40 7.14
N GLU A 195 1.92 -7.96 7.21
CA GLU A 195 0.75 -7.36 7.84
C GLU A 195 0.39 -5.94 7.36
N GLU A 196 0.51 -5.68 6.07
CA GLU A 196 0.12 -4.42 5.45
C GLU A 196 -1.40 -4.32 5.27
N ALA A 197 -2.01 -3.25 5.76
CA ALA A 197 -3.45 -3.03 5.56
C ALA A 197 -3.80 -2.70 4.10
N GLY A 198 -2.95 -1.89 3.45
CA GLY A 198 -3.09 -1.49 2.05
C GLY A 198 -1.73 -1.07 1.49
N ALA A 199 -1.01 -2.02 0.89
CA ALA A 199 0.37 -1.89 0.48
C ALA A 199 0.53 -1.10 -0.83
N ASN A 200 0.69 0.22 -0.77
CA ASN A 200 0.89 1.07 -1.96
C ASN A 200 2.12 0.67 -2.78
N HIS A 201 3.23 0.38 -2.11
CA HIS A 201 4.51 0.10 -2.77
C HIS A 201 4.45 -1.05 -3.79
N VAL A 202 3.65 -2.10 -3.54
CA VAL A 202 3.50 -3.19 -4.52
C VAL A 202 2.63 -2.77 -5.71
N LEU A 203 1.61 -1.94 -5.48
CA LEU A 203 0.77 -1.39 -6.54
C LEU A 203 1.59 -0.49 -7.47
N GLU A 204 2.50 0.30 -6.91
CA GLU A 204 3.46 1.15 -7.63
C GLU A 204 4.42 0.31 -8.47
N GLY A 205 4.96 -0.79 -7.90
CA GLY A 205 5.77 -1.75 -8.65
C GLY A 205 5.04 -2.40 -9.81
N MET A 206 3.78 -2.83 -9.60
CA MET A 206 2.94 -3.41 -10.67
C MET A 206 2.57 -2.37 -11.73
N ALA A 207 2.30 -1.12 -11.35
CA ALA A 207 2.03 -0.03 -12.30
C ALA A 207 3.22 0.22 -13.22
N CYS A 208 4.46 0.13 -12.70
CA CYS A 208 5.69 0.15 -13.51
C CYS A 208 5.87 -1.14 -14.35
N GLY A 209 4.95 -2.08 -14.27
CA GLY A 209 4.94 -3.31 -15.06
C GLY A 209 5.92 -4.37 -14.56
N LEU A 210 6.26 -4.41 -13.28
CA LEU A 210 7.12 -5.43 -12.69
C LEU A 210 6.30 -6.56 -12.06
N PRO A 211 6.57 -7.83 -12.41
CA PRO A 211 6.06 -8.96 -11.62
C PRO A 211 6.61 -8.92 -10.20
N VAL A 212 5.85 -9.49 -9.25
CA VAL A 212 6.10 -9.32 -7.82
C VAL A 212 6.55 -10.63 -7.17
N VAL A 213 7.59 -10.58 -6.35
CA VAL A 213 7.93 -11.63 -5.38
C VAL A 213 7.62 -11.08 -3.99
N TYR A 214 6.73 -11.76 -3.23
CA TYR A 214 6.14 -11.18 -2.03
C TYR A 214 6.06 -12.17 -0.87
N HIS A 215 6.14 -11.67 0.36
CA HIS A 215 5.97 -12.47 1.57
C HIS A 215 4.49 -12.87 1.75
N ASN A 216 4.22 -14.17 2.01
CA ASN A 216 2.85 -14.69 2.16
C ASN A 216 2.10 -14.06 3.35
N ASN A 217 2.80 -13.69 4.43
CA ASN A 217 2.21 -12.97 5.56
C ASN A 217 2.10 -11.45 5.31
N GLY A 218 2.04 -11.02 4.05
CA GLY A 218 2.05 -9.62 3.64
C GLY A 218 0.76 -8.83 3.91
N GLY A 219 -0.24 -9.44 4.53
CA GLY A 219 -1.55 -8.81 4.73
C GLY A 219 -2.31 -8.64 3.41
N SER A 220 -2.53 -7.40 2.96
CA SER A 220 -3.17 -7.11 1.67
C SER A 220 -2.33 -7.52 0.45
N ILE A 221 -1.03 -7.76 0.61
CA ILE A 221 -0.13 -8.01 -0.52
C ILE A 221 -0.50 -9.26 -1.31
N PRO A 222 -0.79 -10.44 -0.71
CA PRO A 222 -1.26 -11.60 -1.45
C PRO A 222 -2.56 -11.36 -2.23
N GLU A 223 -3.49 -10.55 -1.71
CA GLU A 223 -4.72 -10.18 -2.42
C GLU A 223 -4.42 -9.37 -3.69
N TYR A 224 -3.46 -8.45 -3.60
CA TYR A 224 -3.09 -7.56 -4.71
C TYR A 224 -2.23 -8.25 -5.76
N CYS A 225 -1.27 -9.08 -5.31
CA CYS A 225 -0.19 -9.59 -6.14
C CYS A 225 -0.38 -11.04 -6.62
N GLY A 226 -1.34 -11.80 -6.07
CA GLY A 226 -1.43 -13.26 -6.23
C GLY A 226 -1.43 -13.76 -7.68
N LYS A 227 -1.99 -13.01 -8.61
CA LYS A 227 -1.97 -13.33 -10.05
C LYS A 227 -0.80 -12.71 -10.82
N TYR A 228 0.01 -11.87 -10.19
CA TYR A 228 1.08 -11.11 -10.82
C TYR A 228 2.47 -11.52 -10.36
N GLY A 229 2.56 -12.55 -9.52
CA GLY A 229 3.83 -12.92 -8.93
C GLY A 229 3.83 -14.23 -8.14
N VAL A 230 4.83 -14.37 -7.27
CA VAL A 230 5.10 -15.58 -6.48
C VAL A 230 5.25 -15.20 -5.01
N GLY A 231 4.55 -15.94 -4.13
CA GLY A 231 4.66 -15.80 -2.68
C GLY A 231 5.79 -16.63 -2.08
N PHE A 232 6.34 -16.18 -0.94
CA PHE A 232 7.36 -16.91 -0.18
C PHE A 232 7.15 -16.77 1.34
N ASP A 233 7.74 -17.69 2.11
CA ASP A 233 7.71 -17.71 3.58
C ASP A 233 9.12 -17.71 4.22
N SER A 234 10.18 -17.93 3.42
CA SER A 234 11.57 -17.94 3.89
C SER A 234 12.50 -17.28 2.88
N PHE A 235 13.74 -17.02 3.33
CA PHE A 235 14.78 -16.48 2.44
C PHE A 235 15.06 -17.40 1.23
N GLU A 236 15.12 -18.70 1.46
CA GLU A 236 15.35 -19.70 0.41
C GLU A 236 14.22 -19.67 -0.62
N GLN A 237 12.97 -19.66 -0.15
CA GLN A 237 11.80 -19.54 -1.02
C GLN A 237 11.74 -18.20 -1.76
N MET A 238 12.21 -17.10 -1.13
CA MET A 238 12.34 -15.80 -1.78
C MET A 238 13.30 -15.87 -2.98
N ILE A 239 14.45 -16.50 -2.80
CA ILE A 239 15.44 -16.70 -3.89
C ILE A 239 14.85 -17.60 -4.97
N ASP A 240 14.16 -18.67 -4.60
CA ASP A 240 13.53 -19.59 -5.57
C ASP A 240 12.36 -18.89 -6.31
N GLY A 241 11.59 -18.03 -5.63
CA GLY A 241 10.56 -17.20 -6.26
C GLY A 241 11.15 -16.21 -7.29
N ILE A 242 12.28 -15.59 -6.98
CA ILE A 242 12.99 -14.72 -7.95
C ILE A 242 13.44 -15.52 -9.18
N LYS A 243 13.99 -16.75 -8.98
CA LYS A 243 14.39 -17.64 -10.08
C LYS A 243 13.18 -18.08 -10.92
N GLU A 244 12.08 -18.44 -10.25
CA GLU A 244 10.82 -18.86 -10.91
C GLU A 244 10.28 -17.73 -11.81
N VAL A 245 10.17 -16.51 -11.27
CA VAL A 245 9.69 -15.34 -12.04
C VAL A 245 10.65 -15.07 -13.20
N ASN A 246 11.97 -15.15 -12.99
CA ASN A 246 12.96 -14.92 -14.05
C ASN A 246 12.89 -16.01 -15.14
N ALA A 247 12.75 -17.28 -14.77
CA ALA A 247 12.67 -18.38 -15.72
C ALA A 247 11.40 -18.32 -16.59
N ASN A 248 10.30 -17.79 -16.04
CA ASN A 248 9.01 -17.64 -16.69
C ASN A 248 8.64 -16.15 -16.92
N TYR A 249 9.65 -15.30 -17.14
CA TYR A 249 9.48 -13.85 -17.12
C TYR A 249 8.39 -13.34 -18.06
N SER A 250 8.33 -13.82 -19.29
CA SER A 250 7.33 -13.42 -20.28
C SER A 250 5.90 -13.66 -19.79
N LYS A 251 5.64 -14.79 -19.14
CA LYS A 251 4.32 -15.13 -18.54
C LYS A 251 3.92 -14.12 -17.45
N TYR A 252 4.81 -13.87 -16.50
CA TYR A 252 4.52 -12.95 -15.41
C TYR A 252 4.46 -11.51 -15.89
N LYS A 253 5.29 -11.14 -16.86
CA LYS A 253 5.28 -9.83 -17.50
C LYS A 253 3.97 -9.57 -18.23
N GLU A 254 3.49 -10.51 -19.03
CA GLU A 254 2.20 -10.40 -19.72
C GLU A 254 1.05 -10.20 -18.71
N SER A 255 1.07 -10.97 -17.62
CA SER A 255 0.07 -10.84 -16.56
C SER A 255 0.07 -9.43 -15.95
N VAL A 256 1.24 -8.90 -15.56
CA VAL A 256 1.32 -7.59 -14.90
C VAL A 256 1.09 -6.42 -15.85
N LEU A 257 1.35 -6.57 -17.15
CA LEU A 257 1.00 -5.55 -18.15
C LEU A 257 -0.52 -5.34 -18.25
N GLY A 258 -1.32 -6.33 -17.85
CA GLY A 258 -2.76 -6.22 -17.71
C GLY A 258 -3.21 -5.49 -16.42
N TYR A 259 -2.29 -5.05 -15.56
CA TYR A 259 -2.62 -4.19 -14.42
C TYR A 259 -2.89 -2.77 -14.92
N GLU A 260 -4.16 -2.40 -14.90
CA GLU A 260 -4.66 -1.11 -15.37
C GLU A 260 -4.59 -0.05 -14.27
N ASP A 261 -4.65 1.23 -14.67
CA ASP A 261 -4.84 2.34 -13.74
C ASP A 261 -6.18 2.19 -12.99
N GLN A 262 -6.07 2.00 -11.68
CA GLN A 262 -7.23 1.81 -10.80
C GLN A 262 -7.79 3.13 -10.25
N VAL A 263 -7.10 4.25 -10.45
CA VAL A 263 -7.52 5.57 -9.91
C VAL A 263 -8.93 5.95 -10.37
N PRO A 264 -9.28 5.90 -11.68
CA PRO A 264 -10.61 6.29 -12.13
C PRO A 264 -11.71 5.44 -11.49
N LYS A 265 -11.50 4.13 -11.38
CA LYS A 265 -12.46 3.19 -10.78
C LYS A 265 -12.64 3.44 -9.27
N ALA A 266 -11.53 3.63 -8.55
CA ALA A 266 -11.58 3.94 -7.13
C ALA A 266 -12.28 5.27 -6.88
N VAL A 267 -11.93 6.33 -7.62
CA VAL A 267 -12.55 7.66 -7.51
C VAL A 267 -14.05 7.58 -7.78
N SER A 268 -14.48 6.91 -8.87
CA SER A 268 -15.90 6.73 -9.18
C SER A 268 -16.64 6.11 -8.00
N ARG A 269 -16.09 5.04 -7.42
CA ARG A 269 -16.74 4.34 -6.33
C ARG A 269 -16.79 5.16 -5.04
N TYR A 270 -15.73 5.90 -4.71
CA TYR A 270 -15.76 6.86 -3.60
C TYR A 270 -16.83 7.92 -3.79
N MET A 271 -16.98 8.46 -5.02
CA MET A 271 -17.99 9.48 -5.32
C MET A 271 -19.42 8.96 -5.21
N GLU A 272 -19.69 7.72 -5.65
CA GLU A 272 -20.97 7.07 -5.48
C GLU A 272 -21.36 6.99 -4.00
N ILE A 273 -20.46 6.47 -3.14
CA ILE A 273 -20.69 6.36 -1.68
C ILE A 273 -20.91 7.74 -1.03
N ILE A 274 -20.12 8.74 -1.42
CA ILE A 274 -20.26 10.11 -0.92
C ILE A 274 -21.64 10.66 -1.27
N ASN A 275 -22.04 10.55 -2.53
CA ASN A 275 -23.33 11.08 -3.00
C ASN A 275 -24.53 10.36 -2.35
N GLU A 276 -24.43 9.04 -2.13
CA GLU A 276 -25.49 8.26 -1.46
C GLU A 276 -25.69 8.69 0.01
N LEU A 277 -24.64 9.14 0.69
CA LEU A 277 -24.69 9.47 2.12
C LEU A 277 -24.84 10.96 2.39
N SER A 278 -24.57 11.85 1.42
CA SER A 278 -24.77 13.29 1.54
C SER A 278 -26.14 13.77 0.98
N SER A 279 -26.97 12.86 0.46
CA SER A 279 -28.33 13.12 0.00
C SER A 279 -29.35 12.81 1.11
#